data_d34780d5e78382d4e1b8bd46b86a4f73
#
_entry.id   d34780d5e78382d4e1b8bd46b86a4f73
#
_cell.length_a   1.000
_cell.length_b   1.000
_cell.length_c   1.000
_cell.angle_alpha   90.00
_cell.angle_beta   90.00
_cell.angle_gamma   90.00
#
_symmetry.space_group_name_H-M   'P 1'
#
loop_
_entity.id
_entity.type
_entity.pdbx_description
1 polymer ?
#
loop_
_entity_poly.entity_id
_entity_poly.type
_entity_poly.pdbx_seq_one_letter_code
_entity_poly.pdbx_strand_id
1 'polypeptide(L)'
;MDDRQSNHLKAYGIAYSVLKDGLDLDWLLNYRGGSYLITYVPGIERECRVRGVSYEVLSDAQVATILKKIAVPEINMDAVKLHKAARIAVYSPIKISPANFENNDAVLLALNYAEIPFEVIYDQEILDGDLINYDWLHLHHEDFTGQFGRNLRRMSQEDITAQENIARKFGYSKVSHMKLAVAKRIKEFCAGGGYLFAMCSGAETFDIALAAEGVDIVEAQFDGDGIDPKAQSKLDFSKTFAFKDFQIQLDDGYGGMWFSDINSSLGSYGYGQSDDVFSLFEFSAKWDIIPAMLVQNHEYQIREFSGQTSAFNKKTVKPNVLVMG
;
A
#
# COMPACT_ATOMS: atom_id res chain seq x y z
N MET A 1 -0.27 -19.95 -0.32
CA MET A 1 0.20 -20.49 0.97
C MET A 1 -0.51 -21.79 1.27
N ASP A 2 0.24 -22.78 1.72
CA ASP A 2 -0.25 -24.15 1.92
C ASP A 2 -1.30 -24.18 3.04
N ASP A 3 -2.40 -24.91 2.86
CA ASP A 3 -3.45 -25.11 3.88
C ASP A 3 -2.92 -25.73 5.18
N ARG A 4 -1.75 -26.35 5.12
CA ARG A 4 -1.05 -26.88 6.29
C ARG A 4 -0.31 -25.82 7.09
N GLN A 5 -0.13 -24.63 6.52
CA GLN A 5 0.53 -23.53 7.22
C GLN A 5 -0.47 -22.82 8.12
N SER A 6 -0.30 -23.00 9.42
CA SER A 6 -1.16 -22.36 10.42
C SER A 6 -0.80 -20.89 10.67
N ASN A 7 0.41 -20.47 10.31
CA ASN A 7 0.89 -19.12 10.60
C ASN A 7 1.64 -18.51 9.41
N HIS A 8 0.86 -18.04 8.44
CA HIS A 8 1.38 -17.46 7.21
C HIS A 8 2.23 -16.20 7.44
N LEU A 9 1.77 -15.28 8.30
CA LEU A 9 2.48 -14.02 8.56
C LEU A 9 3.84 -14.26 9.22
N LYS A 10 3.94 -15.21 10.16
CA LYS A 10 5.24 -15.59 10.74
C LYS A 10 6.18 -16.25 9.73
N ALA A 11 5.64 -16.94 8.73
CA ALA A 11 6.46 -17.48 7.65
C ALA A 11 7.09 -16.37 6.80
N TYR A 12 6.34 -15.29 6.50
CA TYR A 12 6.90 -14.10 5.87
C TYR A 12 7.98 -13.44 6.74
N GLY A 13 7.74 -13.34 8.06
CA GLY A 13 8.71 -12.78 8.99
C GLY A 13 10.02 -13.59 9.04
N ILE A 14 9.96 -14.93 8.99
CA ILE A 14 11.16 -15.78 8.90
C ILE A 14 11.89 -15.52 7.59
N ALA A 15 11.19 -15.50 6.45
CA ALA A 15 11.80 -15.20 5.16
C ALA A 15 12.50 -13.83 5.16
N TYR A 16 11.84 -12.81 5.72
CA TYR A 16 12.42 -11.48 5.90
C TYR A 16 13.70 -11.51 6.75
N SER A 17 13.67 -12.22 7.87
CA SER A 17 14.85 -12.37 8.77
C SER A 17 16.02 -13.02 8.06
N VAL A 18 15.77 -14.07 7.27
CA VAL A 18 16.80 -14.76 6.47
C VAL A 18 17.47 -13.79 5.50
N LEU A 19 16.68 -12.98 4.79
CA LEU A 19 17.21 -11.97 3.88
C LEU A 19 17.98 -10.86 4.63
N LYS A 20 17.49 -10.44 5.79
CA LYS A 20 18.15 -9.45 6.65
C LYS A 20 19.51 -9.94 7.14
N ASP A 21 19.64 -11.23 7.38
CA ASP A 21 20.90 -11.87 7.78
C ASP A 21 21.86 -12.11 6.58
N GLY A 22 21.48 -11.65 5.38
CA GLY A 22 22.28 -11.71 4.17
C GLY A 22 22.27 -13.07 3.46
N LEU A 23 21.30 -13.92 3.76
CA LEU A 23 21.11 -15.21 3.09
C LEU A 23 20.04 -15.07 2.00
N ASP A 24 20.35 -15.56 0.81
CA ASP A 24 19.38 -15.65 -0.28
C ASP A 24 18.33 -16.72 -0.02
N LEU A 25 17.15 -16.53 -0.60
CA LEU A 25 16.11 -17.55 -0.63
C LEU A 25 15.34 -17.51 -1.96
N ASP A 26 14.68 -18.61 -2.31
CA ASP A 26 13.79 -18.64 -3.45
C ASP A 26 12.32 -18.57 -2.97
N TRP A 27 11.57 -17.65 -3.56
CA TRP A 27 10.12 -17.57 -3.38
C TRP A 27 9.45 -18.38 -4.48
N LEU A 28 8.83 -19.49 -4.10
CA LEU A 28 8.18 -20.42 -5.01
C LEU A 28 6.72 -19.97 -5.21
N LEU A 29 6.49 -19.12 -6.21
CA LEU A 29 5.18 -18.56 -6.53
C LEU A 29 4.21 -19.69 -6.92
N ASN A 30 3.04 -19.71 -6.31
CA ASN A 30 1.97 -20.69 -6.49
C ASN A 30 2.34 -22.16 -6.19
N TYR A 31 3.58 -22.48 -5.83
CA TYR A 31 3.90 -23.82 -5.36
C TYR A 31 3.36 -24.00 -3.92
N ARG A 32 2.40 -24.94 -3.76
CA ARG A 32 1.68 -25.16 -2.49
C ARG A 32 1.15 -23.85 -1.89
N GLY A 33 0.60 -23.00 -2.74
CA GLY A 33 0.07 -21.72 -2.32
C GLY A 33 1.09 -20.61 -2.06
N GLY A 34 2.30 -20.77 -2.58
CA GLY A 34 3.42 -19.90 -2.32
C GLY A 34 4.22 -20.39 -1.10
N SER A 35 5.46 -20.74 -1.34
CA SER A 35 6.35 -21.27 -0.31
C SER A 35 7.72 -20.61 -0.43
N TYR A 36 8.51 -20.68 0.64
CA TYR A 36 9.91 -20.25 0.61
C TYR A 36 10.81 -21.47 0.61
N LEU A 37 11.80 -21.49 -0.25
CA LEU A 37 12.88 -22.46 -0.27
C LEU A 37 14.13 -21.77 0.26
N ILE A 38 14.63 -22.27 1.38
CA ILE A 38 15.73 -21.66 2.13
C ILE A 38 16.82 -22.70 2.33
N THR A 39 18.08 -22.32 2.19
CA THR A 39 19.21 -23.18 2.54
C THR A 39 19.09 -23.62 4.00
N TYR A 40 19.24 -24.92 4.25
CA TYR A 40 19.11 -25.46 5.59
C TYR A 40 20.14 -24.88 6.56
N VAL A 41 19.63 -24.26 7.60
CA VAL A 41 20.41 -23.78 8.75
C VAL A 41 19.66 -24.17 10.04
N PRO A 42 20.32 -24.84 11.01
CA PRO A 42 19.65 -25.27 12.24
C PRO A 42 18.97 -24.14 13.02
N GLY A 43 19.48 -22.90 12.89
CA GLY A 43 18.87 -21.71 13.47
C GLY A 43 17.50 -21.41 12.89
N ILE A 44 17.36 -21.47 11.56
CA ILE A 44 16.10 -21.22 10.85
C ILE A 44 15.07 -22.29 11.22
N GLU A 45 15.47 -23.55 11.29
CA GLU A 45 14.60 -24.63 11.73
C GLU A 45 14.07 -24.40 13.16
N ARG A 46 14.92 -23.92 14.06
CA ARG A 46 14.52 -23.55 15.42
C ARG A 46 13.51 -22.40 15.42
N GLU A 47 13.73 -21.34 14.62
CA GLU A 47 12.80 -20.21 14.48
C GLU A 47 11.42 -20.65 13.95
N CYS A 48 11.39 -21.55 12.96
CA CYS A 48 10.14 -22.14 12.50
C CYS A 48 9.37 -22.83 13.64
N ARG A 49 10.06 -23.65 14.44
CA ARG A 49 9.43 -24.31 15.58
C ARG A 49 8.92 -23.35 16.65
N VAL A 50 9.73 -22.34 17.00
CA VAL A 50 9.37 -21.36 18.04
C VAL A 50 8.17 -20.51 17.62
N ARG A 51 8.10 -20.16 16.34
CA ARG A 51 7.02 -19.30 15.80
C ARG A 51 5.81 -20.09 15.28
N GLY A 52 5.83 -21.42 15.40
CA GLY A 52 4.73 -22.28 14.95
C GLY A 52 4.57 -22.32 13.43
N VAL A 53 5.66 -22.11 12.69
CA VAL A 53 5.67 -22.15 11.23
C VAL A 53 5.93 -23.57 10.75
N SER A 54 5.06 -24.11 9.92
CA SER A 54 5.22 -25.43 9.31
C SER A 54 6.36 -25.41 8.28
N TYR A 55 7.23 -26.41 8.34
CA TYR A 55 8.38 -26.53 7.43
C TYR A 55 8.67 -28.00 7.11
N GLU A 56 9.40 -28.24 6.04
CA GLU A 56 9.92 -29.55 5.66
C GLU A 56 11.41 -29.44 5.35
N VAL A 57 12.21 -30.37 5.85
CA VAL A 57 13.63 -30.48 5.45
C VAL A 57 13.71 -31.44 4.26
N LEU A 58 14.25 -30.93 3.16
CA LEU A 58 14.30 -31.63 1.88
C LEU A 58 15.74 -32.00 1.53
N SER A 59 15.92 -33.14 0.85
CA SER A 59 17.17 -33.49 0.20
C SER A 59 17.32 -32.73 -1.13
N ASP A 60 18.55 -32.59 -1.63
CA ASP A 60 18.84 -31.94 -2.91
C ASP A 60 18.05 -32.55 -4.09
N ALA A 61 17.84 -33.88 -4.07
CA ALA A 61 17.06 -34.58 -5.09
C ALA A 61 15.57 -34.18 -5.06
N GLN A 62 15.00 -33.96 -3.87
CA GLN A 62 13.63 -33.47 -3.72
C GLN A 62 13.52 -32.02 -4.17
N VAL A 63 14.47 -31.16 -3.80
CA VAL A 63 14.54 -29.77 -4.27
C VAL A 63 14.60 -29.72 -5.80
N ALA A 64 15.50 -30.50 -6.42
CA ALA A 64 15.60 -30.55 -7.88
C ALA A 64 14.29 -30.99 -8.54
N THR A 65 13.56 -31.92 -7.93
CA THR A 65 12.26 -32.38 -8.42
C THR A 65 11.21 -31.28 -8.35
N ILE A 66 11.18 -30.52 -7.26
CA ILE A 66 10.26 -29.38 -7.07
C ILE A 66 10.56 -28.29 -8.12
N LEU A 67 11.82 -27.87 -8.25
CA LEU A 67 12.21 -26.84 -9.22
C LEU A 67 11.95 -27.27 -10.66
N LYS A 68 12.16 -28.55 -10.99
CA LYS A 68 11.81 -29.09 -12.30
C LYS A 68 10.30 -29.01 -12.58
N LYS A 69 9.47 -29.29 -11.58
CA LYS A 69 8.02 -29.14 -11.71
C LYS A 69 7.63 -27.67 -11.93
N ILE A 70 8.20 -26.74 -11.16
CA ILE A 70 7.93 -25.31 -11.27
C ILE A 70 8.37 -24.77 -12.65
N ALA A 71 9.47 -25.29 -13.20
CA ALA A 71 10.02 -24.86 -14.48
C ALA A 71 9.16 -25.30 -15.69
N VAL A 72 8.17 -26.18 -15.53
CA VAL A 72 7.28 -26.60 -16.63
C VAL A 72 6.51 -25.38 -17.17
N PRO A 73 6.58 -25.08 -18.48
CA PRO A 73 5.98 -23.86 -19.03
C PRO A 73 4.46 -23.73 -18.82
N GLU A 74 3.75 -24.85 -18.88
CA GLU A 74 2.29 -24.90 -18.81
C GLU A 74 1.76 -24.76 -17.38
N ILE A 75 2.64 -24.78 -16.38
CA ILE A 75 2.26 -24.66 -14.98
C ILE A 75 2.41 -23.20 -14.53
N ASN A 76 1.35 -22.63 -13.98
CA ASN A 76 1.36 -21.27 -13.42
C ASN A 76 2.11 -21.24 -12.07
N MET A 77 3.40 -21.48 -12.11
CA MET A 77 4.33 -21.43 -10.97
C MET A 77 5.63 -20.81 -11.41
N ASP A 78 6.32 -20.12 -10.53
CA ASP A 78 7.69 -19.64 -10.78
C ASP A 78 8.52 -19.69 -9.50
N ALA A 79 9.85 -19.60 -9.65
CA ALA A 79 10.79 -19.49 -8.55
C ALA A 79 11.56 -18.18 -8.68
N VAL A 80 11.28 -17.24 -7.80
CA VAL A 80 11.92 -15.92 -7.78
C VAL A 80 12.96 -15.87 -6.68
N LYS A 81 14.20 -15.62 -7.05
CA LYS A 81 15.28 -15.47 -6.06
C LYS A 81 15.21 -14.10 -5.42
N LEU A 82 15.19 -14.10 -4.09
CA LEU A 82 15.24 -12.90 -3.27
C LEU A 82 16.63 -12.77 -2.63
N HIS A 83 17.20 -11.56 -2.71
CA HIS A 83 18.57 -11.27 -2.27
C HIS A 83 18.65 -10.26 -1.13
N LYS A 84 17.55 -9.54 -0.86
CA LYS A 84 17.59 -8.41 0.07
C LYS A 84 16.27 -8.28 0.82
N ALA A 85 16.34 -8.01 2.11
CA ALA A 85 15.20 -7.57 2.90
C ALA A 85 14.86 -6.11 2.54
N ALA A 86 13.60 -5.82 2.25
CA ALA A 86 13.16 -4.45 1.97
C ALA A 86 13.24 -3.57 3.22
N ARG A 87 13.70 -2.34 3.06
CA ARG A 87 13.58 -1.28 4.07
C ARG A 87 12.23 -0.61 3.87
N ILE A 88 11.38 -0.70 4.88
CA ILE A 88 9.97 -0.31 4.80
C ILE A 88 9.77 1.01 5.54
N ALA A 89 9.19 1.99 4.84
CA ALA A 89 8.67 3.21 5.43
C ALA A 89 7.14 3.19 5.42
N VAL A 90 6.56 3.73 6.48
CA VAL A 90 5.13 4.01 6.58
C VAL A 90 4.95 5.51 6.73
N TYR A 91 4.23 6.12 5.83
CA TYR A 91 3.99 7.55 5.89
C TYR A 91 2.86 7.90 6.86
N SER A 92 3.04 8.94 7.63
CA SER A 92 2.00 9.57 8.43
C SER A 92 2.07 11.10 8.31
N PRO A 93 0.95 11.79 8.08
CA PRO A 93 0.94 13.26 7.99
C PRO A 93 1.12 13.94 9.35
N ILE A 94 0.91 13.22 10.44
CA ILE A 94 0.98 13.74 11.82
C ILE A 94 1.77 12.80 12.72
N LYS A 95 2.44 13.36 13.71
CA LYS A 95 3.12 12.58 14.75
C LYS A 95 2.09 11.97 15.69
N ILE A 96 1.76 10.71 15.47
CA ILE A 96 0.88 9.93 16.33
C ILE A 96 1.77 9.11 17.27
N SER A 97 1.31 8.91 18.52
CA SER A 97 2.02 7.99 19.41
C SER A 97 2.00 6.58 18.82
N PRO A 98 3.09 5.80 18.94
CA PRO A 98 3.16 4.45 18.37
C PRO A 98 1.95 3.57 18.73
N ALA A 99 1.48 3.65 19.97
CA ALA A 99 0.32 2.88 20.45
C ALA A 99 -1.00 3.23 19.74
N ASN A 100 -1.16 4.46 19.24
CA ASN A 100 -2.37 4.89 18.53
C ASN A 100 -2.25 4.65 17.02
N PHE A 101 -1.03 4.57 16.50
CA PHE A 101 -0.76 4.34 15.10
C PHE A 101 -1.05 2.89 14.70
N GLU A 102 -0.61 1.94 15.53
CA GLU A 102 -0.72 0.51 15.25
C GLU A 102 -2.17 -0.03 15.27
N ASN A 103 -3.04 0.59 16.06
CA ASN A 103 -4.39 0.05 16.28
C ASN A 103 -5.38 0.26 15.12
N ASN A 104 -5.02 1.03 14.11
CA ASN A 104 -5.94 1.45 13.04
C ASN A 104 -5.48 1.07 11.61
N ASP A 105 -4.35 0.39 11.48
CA ASP A 105 -3.82 0.00 10.19
C ASP A 105 -3.52 -1.51 10.15
N ALA A 106 -4.27 -2.24 9.34
CA ALA A 106 -4.13 -3.69 9.21
C ALA A 106 -2.76 -4.11 8.67
N VAL A 107 -2.12 -3.27 7.83
CA VAL A 107 -0.77 -3.54 7.29
C VAL A 107 0.26 -3.45 8.42
N LEU A 108 0.16 -2.44 9.27
CA LEU A 108 1.06 -2.31 10.42
C LEU A 108 0.89 -3.43 11.42
N LEU A 109 -0.35 -3.82 11.68
CA LEU A 109 -0.63 -5.00 12.53
C LEU A 109 -0.02 -6.26 11.93
N ALA A 110 -0.12 -6.46 10.62
CA ALA A 110 0.47 -7.60 9.93
C ALA A 110 2.01 -7.57 9.98
N LEU A 111 2.63 -6.41 9.73
CA LEU A 111 4.08 -6.26 9.82
C LEU A 111 4.60 -6.52 11.24
N ASN A 112 3.95 -5.95 12.25
CA ASN A 112 4.29 -6.19 13.65
C ASN A 112 4.12 -7.66 14.05
N TYR A 113 3.00 -8.27 13.68
CA TYR A 113 2.78 -9.69 13.96
C TYR A 113 3.82 -10.56 13.26
N ALA A 114 4.17 -10.24 12.01
CA ALA A 114 5.21 -10.93 11.26
C ALA A 114 6.62 -10.66 11.80
N GLU A 115 6.79 -9.68 12.68
CA GLU A 115 8.10 -9.19 13.17
C GLU A 115 8.97 -8.61 12.04
N ILE A 116 8.32 -7.97 11.07
CA ILE A 116 8.98 -7.25 9.98
C ILE A 116 9.10 -5.77 10.39
N PRO A 117 10.32 -5.24 10.53
CA PRO A 117 10.53 -3.87 10.97
C PRO A 117 10.13 -2.86 9.88
N PHE A 118 9.59 -1.75 10.32
CA PHE A 118 9.30 -0.57 9.49
C PHE A 118 9.61 0.71 10.26
N GLU A 119 9.76 1.81 9.55
CA GLU A 119 9.94 3.14 10.13
C GLU A 119 8.81 4.06 9.72
N VAL A 120 8.33 4.88 10.67
CA VAL A 120 7.31 5.89 10.37
C VAL A 120 8.02 7.16 9.95
N ILE A 121 7.65 7.69 8.78
CA ILE A 121 8.18 8.94 8.24
C ILE A 121 7.05 9.94 8.01
N TYR A 122 7.38 11.21 8.01
CA TYR A 122 6.44 12.32 7.95
C TYR A 122 6.73 13.23 6.75
N ASP A 123 5.91 14.26 6.56
CA ASP A 123 6.10 15.25 5.49
C ASP A 123 7.53 15.79 5.45
N GLN A 124 8.10 16.08 6.61
CA GLN A 124 9.43 16.66 6.72
C GLN A 124 10.51 15.74 6.15
N GLU A 125 10.53 14.47 6.56
CA GLU A 125 11.52 13.49 6.12
C GLU A 125 11.42 13.25 4.61
N ILE A 126 10.20 13.23 4.06
CA ILE A 126 9.99 13.10 2.61
C ILE A 126 10.51 14.33 1.87
N LEU A 127 10.24 15.54 2.38
CA LEU A 127 10.72 16.78 1.77
C LEU A 127 12.24 16.95 1.90
N ASP A 128 12.83 16.46 2.98
CA ASP A 128 14.28 16.43 3.20
C ASP A 128 14.98 15.38 2.31
N GLY A 129 14.22 14.48 1.67
CA GLY A 129 14.74 13.52 0.69
C GLY A 129 15.07 12.14 1.26
N ASP A 130 14.60 11.80 2.45
CA ASP A 130 14.95 10.56 3.15
C ASP A 130 14.36 9.29 2.50
N LEU A 131 13.42 9.42 1.54
CA LEU A 131 12.86 8.28 0.80
C LEU A 131 13.93 7.42 0.11
N ILE A 132 15.09 7.97 -0.23
CA ILE A 132 16.20 7.21 -0.81
C ILE A 132 16.72 6.10 0.13
N ASN A 133 16.44 6.19 1.41
CA ASN A 133 16.85 5.20 2.41
C ASN A 133 15.91 3.98 2.46
N TYR A 134 14.81 3.98 1.73
CA TYR A 134 13.79 2.94 1.76
C TYR A 134 13.63 2.28 0.40
N ASP A 135 13.06 1.08 0.43
CA ASP A 135 12.74 0.29 -0.77
C ASP A 135 11.22 0.23 -1.01
N TRP A 136 10.43 0.35 0.06
CA TRP A 136 8.98 0.30 0.06
C TRP A 136 8.39 1.41 0.93
N LEU A 137 7.42 2.16 0.38
CA LEU A 137 6.60 3.14 1.09
C LEU A 137 5.15 2.64 1.16
N HIS A 138 4.57 2.67 2.36
CA HIS A 138 3.15 2.39 2.60
C HIS A 138 2.37 3.67 2.88
N LEU A 139 1.22 3.82 2.20
CA LEU A 139 0.20 4.85 2.41
C LEU A 139 -1.13 4.18 2.72
N HIS A 140 -1.93 4.76 3.62
CA HIS A 140 -3.24 4.21 3.95
C HIS A 140 -4.37 5.25 3.92
N HIS A 141 -4.52 6.07 4.94
CA HIS A 141 -5.62 7.03 5.10
C HIS A 141 -5.20 8.49 4.92
N GLU A 142 -4.09 8.74 4.27
CA GLU A 142 -3.53 10.07 4.15
C GLU A 142 -4.33 10.93 3.18
N ASP A 143 -4.31 12.24 3.46
CA ASP A 143 -4.85 13.26 2.59
C ASP A 143 -3.71 14.10 1.99
N PHE A 144 -3.50 13.94 0.70
CA PHE A 144 -2.53 14.71 -0.07
C PHE A 144 -3.13 15.97 -0.72
N THR A 145 -4.43 16.24 -0.51
CA THR A 145 -5.09 17.42 -1.07
C THR A 145 -4.95 18.66 -0.21
N GLY A 146 -4.64 18.49 1.07
CA GLY A 146 -4.56 19.58 2.05
C GLY A 146 -5.90 19.98 2.66
N GLN A 147 -6.92 19.14 2.54
CA GLN A 147 -8.25 19.32 3.15
C GLN A 147 -8.34 18.71 4.56
N PHE A 148 -7.20 18.47 5.18
CA PHE A 148 -7.05 18.01 6.57
C PHE A 148 -7.82 16.73 6.92
N GLY A 149 -7.83 15.77 6.00
CA GLY A 149 -8.49 14.49 6.21
C GLY A 149 -10.00 14.60 6.27
N ARG A 150 -10.56 15.57 5.54
CA ARG A 150 -11.98 15.76 5.29
C ARG A 150 -12.72 14.43 5.36
N ASN A 151 -13.51 14.11 6.33
CA ASN A 151 -14.42 12.98 6.47
C ASN A 151 -14.06 11.87 7.45
N LEU A 152 -12.88 11.31 7.41
CA LEU A 152 -12.56 10.14 8.25
C LEU A 152 -11.85 10.52 9.55
N ARG A 153 -11.11 11.60 9.51
CA ARG A 153 -10.34 12.11 10.66
C ARG A 153 -10.32 13.62 10.62
N ARG A 154 -11.32 14.27 11.21
CA ARG A 154 -11.17 15.70 11.49
C ARG A 154 -9.91 15.89 12.31
N MET A 155 -8.91 16.51 11.70
CA MET A 155 -7.68 16.82 12.40
C MET A 155 -7.95 17.79 13.53
N SER A 156 -7.23 17.62 14.62
CA SER A 156 -7.26 18.59 15.71
C SER A 156 -6.68 19.93 15.25
N GLN A 157 -7.07 21.04 15.89
CA GLN A 157 -6.48 22.35 15.58
C GLN A 157 -4.97 22.36 15.81
N GLU A 158 -4.47 21.55 16.73
CA GLU A 158 -3.04 21.39 16.99
C GLU A 158 -2.33 20.73 15.80
N ASP A 159 -2.90 19.66 15.23
CA ASP A 159 -2.36 18.97 14.08
C ASP A 159 -2.39 19.85 12.82
N ILE A 160 -3.48 20.61 12.60
CA ILE A 160 -3.57 21.59 11.50
C ILE A 160 -2.46 22.62 11.64
N THR A 161 -2.29 23.20 12.82
CA THR A 161 -1.24 24.18 13.10
C THR A 161 0.17 23.58 12.90
N ALA A 162 0.35 22.32 13.27
CA ALA A 162 1.62 21.63 13.05
C ALA A 162 1.92 21.48 11.55
N GLN A 163 0.95 21.09 10.73
CA GLN A 163 1.13 20.99 9.28
C GLN A 163 1.38 22.35 8.62
N GLU A 164 0.67 23.41 9.03
CA GLU A 164 0.93 24.76 8.56
C GLU A 164 2.35 25.26 8.92
N ASN A 165 2.84 24.88 10.09
CA ASN A 165 4.21 25.21 10.51
C ASN A 165 5.24 24.48 9.66
N ILE A 166 5.01 23.21 9.33
CA ILE A 166 5.88 22.46 8.41
C ILE A 166 5.84 23.09 7.02
N ALA A 167 4.66 23.40 6.49
CA ALA A 167 4.51 24.06 5.20
C ALA A 167 5.33 25.37 5.15
N ARG A 168 5.18 26.23 6.15
CA ARG A 168 5.95 27.49 6.26
C ARG A 168 7.46 27.27 6.37
N LYS A 169 7.90 26.25 7.11
CA LYS A 169 9.32 25.87 7.24
C LYS A 169 9.94 25.55 5.89
N PHE A 170 9.20 24.87 5.01
CA PHE A 170 9.66 24.52 3.67
C PHE A 170 9.30 25.58 2.59
N GLY A 171 8.79 26.76 3.00
CA GLY A 171 8.51 27.88 2.09
C GLY A 171 7.20 27.79 1.36
N TYR A 172 6.28 26.91 1.77
CA TYR A 172 4.95 26.81 1.19
C TYR A 172 3.96 27.73 1.92
N SER A 173 3.14 28.45 1.16
CA SER A 173 2.10 29.32 1.70
C SER A 173 0.85 28.56 2.16
N LYS A 174 0.60 27.39 1.60
CA LYS A 174 -0.55 26.53 1.88
C LYS A 174 -0.10 25.08 2.16
N VAL A 175 -0.86 24.38 2.97
CA VAL A 175 -0.64 22.94 3.24
C VAL A 175 -0.84 22.13 1.97
N SER A 176 -1.82 22.47 1.12
CA SER A 176 -2.04 21.80 -0.17
C SER A 176 -0.82 21.84 -1.10
N HIS A 177 -0.11 22.96 -1.13
CA HIS A 177 1.14 23.09 -1.91
C HIS A 177 2.26 22.22 -1.34
N MET A 178 2.38 22.12 -0.01
CA MET A 178 3.30 21.22 0.64
C MET A 178 2.96 19.76 0.34
N LYS A 179 1.69 19.38 0.48
CA LYS A 179 1.22 18.02 0.20
C LYS A 179 1.46 17.60 -1.25
N LEU A 180 1.23 18.49 -2.19
CA LEU A 180 1.59 18.26 -3.61
C LEU A 180 3.11 18.01 -3.74
N ALA A 181 3.94 18.79 -3.06
CA ALA A 181 5.38 18.56 -3.10
C ALA A 181 5.77 17.20 -2.51
N VAL A 182 5.14 16.78 -1.42
CA VAL A 182 5.30 15.44 -0.84
C VAL A 182 4.89 14.37 -1.86
N ALA A 183 3.71 14.50 -2.48
CA ALA A 183 3.25 13.57 -3.52
C ALA A 183 4.23 13.49 -4.71
N LYS A 184 4.81 14.60 -5.12
CA LYS A 184 5.83 14.63 -6.19
C LYS A 184 7.12 13.92 -5.77
N ARG A 185 7.58 14.07 -4.54
CA ARG A 185 8.73 13.30 -4.00
C ARG A 185 8.47 11.81 -3.99
N ILE A 186 7.26 11.40 -3.59
CA ILE A 186 6.85 10.00 -3.66
C ILE A 186 6.83 9.50 -5.11
N LYS A 187 6.33 10.31 -6.04
CA LYS A 187 6.38 9.99 -7.47
C LYS A 187 7.81 9.80 -8.00
N GLU A 188 8.73 10.69 -7.60
CA GLU A 188 10.15 10.57 -7.93
C GLU A 188 10.78 9.30 -7.35
N PHE A 189 10.44 8.95 -6.11
CA PHE A 189 10.84 7.69 -5.47
C PHE A 189 10.39 6.47 -6.28
N CYS A 190 9.13 6.43 -6.71
CA CYS A 190 8.62 5.35 -7.56
C CYS A 190 9.32 5.29 -8.92
N ALA A 191 9.56 6.45 -9.54
CA ALA A 191 10.29 6.53 -10.82
C ALA A 191 11.76 6.06 -10.67
N GLY A 192 12.34 6.21 -9.48
CA GLY A 192 13.66 5.69 -9.12
C GLY A 192 13.70 4.19 -8.78
N GLY A 193 12.58 3.49 -8.84
CA GLY A 193 12.46 2.05 -8.56
C GLY A 193 11.98 1.70 -7.16
N GLY A 194 11.53 2.69 -6.37
CA GLY A 194 10.88 2.45 -5.08
C GLY A 194 9.49 1.82 -5.23
N TYR A 195 9.13 1.00 -4.28
CA TYR A 195 7.82 0.36 -4.21
C TYR A 195 6.83 1.23 -3.43
N LEU A 196 5.66 1.49 -4.01
CA LEU A 196 4.56 2.20 -3.35
C LEU A 196 3.39 1.23 -3.16
N PHE A 197 2.94 1.08 -1.92
CA PHE A 197 1.70 0.40 -1.58
C PHE A 197 0.74 1.42 -0.97
N ALA A 198 -0.28 1.80 -1.73
CA ALA A 198 -1.26 2.80 -1.32
C ALA A 198 -2.65 2.17 -1.19
N MET A 199 -3.33 2.49 -0.11
CA MET A 199 -4.66 1.99 0.21
C MET A 199 -5.62 3.14 0.48
N CYS A 200 -6.93 2.86 0.38
CA CYS A 200 -8.01 3.73 0.81
C CYS A 200 -7.86 5.18 0.29
N SER A 201 -8.08 6.18 1.14
CA SER A 201 -7.94 7.60 0.76
C SER A 201 -6.51 7.99 0.38
N GLY A 202 -5.50 7.26 0.85
CA GLY A 202 -4.11 7.49 0.42
C GLY A 202 -3.91 7.27 -1.07
N ALA A 203 -4.54 6.25 -1.66
CA ALA A 203 -4.48 6.01 -3.10
C ALA A 203 -5.24 7.07 -3.91
N GLU A 204 -6.43 7.45 -3.45
CA GLU A 204 -7.30 8.44 -4.10
C GLU A 204 -6.68 9.84 -4.06
N THR A 205 -6.38 10.34 -2.85
CA THR A 205 -5.92 11.72 -2.65
C THR A 205 -4.54 11.99 -3.23
N PHE A 206 -3.71 10.95 -3.32
CA PHE A 206 -2.41 11.03 -3.98
C PHE A 206 -2.54 11.41 -5.46
N ASP A 207 -3.40 10.73 -6.19
CA ASP A 207 -3.64 11.01 -7.60
C ASP A 207 -4.40 12.33 -7.81
N ILE A 208 -5.32 12.67 -6.90
CA ILE A 208 -6.00 13.98 -6.95
C ILE A 208 -5.00 15.11 -6.80
N ALA A 209 -4.09 15.04 -5.83
CA ALA A 209 -3.06 16.06 -5.62
C ALA A 209 -2.17 16.22 -6.87
N LEU A 210 -1.76 15.12 -7.50
CA LEU A 210 -0.96 15.18 -8.72
C LEU A 210 -1.72 15.78 -9.89
N ALA A 211 -3.01 15.43 -10.08
CA ALA A 211 -3.84 15.97 -11.14
C ALA A 211 -4.12 17.49 -10.96
N ALA A 212 -4.19 17.93 -9.71
CA ALA A 212 -4.48 19.31 -9.34
C ALA A 212 -3.23 20.21 -9.28
N GLU A 213 -2.10 19.79 -9.82
CA GLU A 213 -0.90 20.63 -9.82
C GLU A 213 -1.15 21.98 -10.51
N GLY A 214 -1.07 23.06 -9.73
CA GLY A 214 -1.33 24.43 -10.20
C GLY A 214 -2.82 24.80 -10.26
N VAL A 215 -3.69 23.98 -9.69
CA VAL A 215 -5.13 24.20 -9.61
C VAL A 215 -5.56 24.16 -8.15
N ASP A 216 -6.25 25.20 -7.71
CA ASP A 216 -6.80 25.21 -6.35
C ASP A 216 -8.10 24.41 -6.30
N ILE A 217 -8.08 23.35 -5.54
CA ILE A 217 -9.21 22.43 -5.30
C ILE A 217 -9.67 22.43 -3.84
N VAL A 218 -9.10 23.30 -3.00
CA VAL A 218 -9.36 23.33 -1.56
C VAL A 218 -10.38 24.40 -1.24
N GLU A 219 -11.43 24.04 -0.49
CA GLU A 219 -12.46 25.00 -0.13
C GLU A 219 -11.98 25.94 0.98
N ALA A 220 -12.51 27.17 0.97
CA ALA A 220 -12.12 28.26 1.86
C ALA A 220 -12.16 27.92 3.37
N GLN A 221 -12.96 26.96 3.77
CA GLN A 221 -13.00 26.48 5.16
C GLN A 221 -11.73 25.79 5.62
N PHE A 222 -10.90 25.28 4.68
CA PHE A 222 -9.67 24.56 4.99
C PHE A 222 -8.42 25.45 4.86
N ASP A 223 -8.37 26.39 3.90
CA ASP A 223 -7.17 27.18 3.65
C ASP A 223 -7.40 28.70 3.56
N GLY A 224 -8.65 29.16 3.71
CA GLY A 224 -9.01 30.57 3.83
C GLY A 224 -9.32 31.28 2.51
N ASP A 225 -9.15 30.66 1.36
CA ASP A 225 -9.57 31.20 0.06
C ASP A 225 -10.44 30.18 -0.71
N GLY A 226 -11.07 30.62 -1.80
CA GLY A 226 -12.02 29.77 -2.54
C GLY A 226 -11.32 28.96 -3.62
N ILE A 227 -11.93 27.84 -3.96
CA ILE A 227 -11.48 26.97 -5.04
C ILE A 227 -11.50 27.69 -6.40
N ASP A 228 -10.68 27.21 -7.32
CA ASP A 228 -10.78 27.63 -8.73
C ASP A 228 -12.16 27.21 -9.31
N PRO A 229 -13.01 28.15 -9.77
CA PRO A 229 -14.32 27.79 -10.30
C PRO A 229 -14.29 26.85 -11.51
N LYS A 230 -13.13 26.69 -12.14
CA LYS A 230 -12.90 25.80 -13.28
C LYS A 230 -11.97 24.61 -12.89
N ALA A 231 -11.80 24.33 -11.60
CA ALA A 231 -10.88 23.33 -11.12
C ALA A 231 -11.01 22.00 -11.87
N GLN A 232 -12.21 21.45 -11.94
CA GLN A 232 -12.46 20.18 -12.62
C GLN A 232 -11.93 20.13 -14.06
N SER A 233 -12.11 21.20 -14.82
CA SER A 233 -11.68 21.24 -16.22
C SER A 233 -10.19 21.48 -16.41
N LYS A 234 -9.47 21.78 -15.34
CA LYS A 234 -8.04 22.06 -15.35
C LYS A 234 -7.20 20.89 -14.82
N LEU A 235 -7.84 19.84 -14.31
CA LEU A 235 -7.13 18.66 -13.83
C LEU A 235 -6.33 18.01 -14.97
N ASP A 236 -5.07 17.68 -14.67
CA ASP A 236 -4.17 17.03 -15.62
C ASP A 236 -3.95 15.57 -15.24
N PHE A 237 -4.78 14.69 -15.80
CA PHE A 237 -4.71 13.25 -15.55
C PHE A 237 -3.45 12.56 -16.12
N SER A 238 -2.65 13.26 -16.94
CA SER A 238 -1.37 12.69 -17.37
C SER A 238 -0.35 12.57 -16.24
N LYS A 239 -0.56 13.32 -15.17
CA LYS A 239 0.32 13.35 -13.99
C LYS A 239 0.02 12.25 -12.97
N THR A 240 -1.17 11.65 -13.01
CA THR A 240 -1.62 10.64 -12.04
C THR A 240 -1.01 9.27 -12.31
N PHE A 241 -1.05 8.40 -11.32
CA PHE A 241 -0.55 7.02 -11.44
C PHE A 241 -1.64 6.08 -11.97
N ALA A 242 -2.73 5.94 -11.22
CA ALA A 242 -3.72 4.90 -11.41
C ALA A 242 -5.04 5.41 -11.99
N PHE A 243 -5.42 6.65 -11.69
CA PHE A 243 -6.76 7.16 -11.98
C PHE A 243 -6.76 8.29 -13.02
N LYS A 244 -7.86 8.39 -13.75
CA LYS A 244 -8.11 9.45 -14.74
C LYS A 244 -9.60 9.76 -14.84
N ASP A 245 -9.92 10.89 -15.44
CA ASP A 245 -11.29 11.30 -15.78
C ASP A 245 -12.26 11.34 -14.59
N PHE A 246 -11.72 11.32 -13.37
CA PHE A 246 -12.51 11.39 -12.14
C PHE A 246 -13.07 12.81 -11.93
N GLN A 247 -14.19 12.85 -11.20
CA GLN A 247 -14.83 14.11 -10.80
C GLN A 247 -14.51 14.38 -9.33
N ILE A 248 -13.88 15.54 -9.04
CA ILE A 248 -13.66 15.97 -7.66
C ILE A 248 -15.00 16.30 -7.01
N GLN A 249 -15.15 15.93 -5.76
CA GLN A 249 -16.30 16.26 -4.94
C GLN A 249 -15.93 17.37 -3.95
N LEU A 250 -16.72 18.43 -3.94
CA LEU A 250 -16.58 19.50 -2.98
C LEU A 250 -17.33 19.15 -1.71
N ASP A 251 -16.86 19.65 -0.57
CA ASP A 251 -17.58 19.53 0.68
C ASP A 251 -18.81 20.44 0.61
N ASP A 252 -19.98 19.85 0.65
CA ASP A 252 -21.27 20.57 0.64
C ASP A 252 -21.66 21.13 2.02
N GLY A 253 -20.75 21.05 3.00
CA GLY A 253 -20.99 21.49 4.38
C GLY A 253 -21.79 20.51 5.23
N TYR A 254 -22.23 19.39 4.66
CA TYR A 254 -22.91 18.30 5.37
C TYR A 254 -21.97 17.12 5.71
N GLY A 255 -20.66 17.33 5.56
CA GLY A 255 -19.66 16.32 5.84
C GLY A 255 -19.55 15.31 4.72
N GLY A 256 -19.51 15.79 3.47
CA GLY A 256 -19.26 14.99 2.28
C GLY A 256 -18.07 14.07 2.48
N MET A 257 -18.29 12.76 2.34
CA MET A 257 -17.31 11.75 2.79
C MET A 257 -16.20 11.48 1.78
N TRP A 258 -16.30 11.98 0.56
CA TRP A 258 -15.45 11.57 -0.55
C TRP A 258 -14.74 12.74 -1.20
N PHE A 259 -13.50 12.53 -1.61
CA PHE A 259 -12.74 13.54 -2.35
C PHE A 259 -13.11 13.55 -3.84
N SER A 260 -13.56 12.42 -4.37
CA SER A 260 -13.92 12.26 -5.78
C SER A 260 -14.85 11.06 -6.01
N ASP A 261 -15.22 10.81 -7.25
CA ASP A 261 -15.91 9.59 -7.68
C ASP A 261 -14.98 8.41 -7.97
N ILE A 262 -13.69 8.51 -7.64
CA ILE A 262 -12.77 7.37 -7.64
C ILE A 262 -13.29 6.30 -6.67
N ASN A 263 -13.73 6.72 -5.50
CA ASN A 263 -14.30 5.82 -4.52
C ASN A 263 -15.77 5.52 -4.90
N SER A 264 -16.07 4.26 -5.19
CA SER A 264 -17.41 3.81 -5.59
C SER A 264 -18.29 3.33 -4.45
N SER A 265 -17.81 3.32 -3.21
CA SER A 265 -18.57 2.88 -2.03
C SER A 265 -19.62 3.89 -1.56
N LEU A 266 -20.10 4.74 -2.45
CA LEU A 266 -21.20 5.67 -2.24
C LEU A 266 -22.47 4.91 -1.80
N GLY A 267 -22.67 4.78 -0.50
CA GLY A 267 -23.90 4.30 0.09
C GLY A 267 -23.81 3.02 0.92
N SER A 268 -22.68 2.40 1.06
CA SER A 268 -22.53 1.11 1.76
C SER A 268 -21.76 1.18 3.08
N TYR A 269 -21.99 2.20 3.90
CA TYR A 269 -21.61 2.13 5.31
C TYR A 269 -22.72 1.46 6.12
N GLY A 270 -22.91 0.17 5.89
CA GLY A 270 -23.63 -0.69 6.81
C GLY A 270 -22.60 -1.58 7.52
N TYR A 271 -22.20 -1.22 8.71
CA TYR A 271 -21.51 -2.16 9.59
C TYR A 271 -22.31 -3.47 9.62
N GLY A 272 -21.76 -4.51 9.02
CA GLY A 272 -22.22 -5.87 9.26
C GLY A 272 -23.05 -6.56 8.20
N GLN A 273 -23.14 -6.08 6.97
CA GLN A 273 -23.87 -6.78 5.87
C GLN A 273 -23.20 -6.59 4.52
N SER A 274 -21.90 -6.66 4.38
CA SER A 274 -21.35 -6.77 3.05
C SER A 274 -21.00 -8.23 2.79
N ASP A 275 -21.74 -8.82 1.85
CA ASP A 275 -21.33 -10.04 1.16
C ASP A 275 -20.35 -9.67 0.02
N ASP A 276 -19.59 -8.61 0.18
CA ASP A 276 -18.65 -8.16 -0.83
C ASP A 276 -17.59 -9.24 -1.03
N VAL A 277 -17.54 -9.73 -2.23
CA VAL A 277 -16.64 -10.77 -2.67
C VAL A 277 -15.78 -10.20 -3.79
N PHE A 278 -14.48 -10.16 -3.56
CA PHE A 278 -13.52 -9.78 -4.58
C PHE A 278 -13.16 -11.00 -5.42
N SER A 279 -13.28 -10.87 -6.74
CA SER A 279 -12.79 -11.89 -7.67
C SER A 279 -11.39 -11.52 -8.11
N LEU A 280 -10.45 -12.42 -7.92
CA LEU A 280 -9.07 -12.23 -8.39
C LEU A 280 -9.02 -12.36 -9.91
N PHE A 281 -8.24 -11.50 -10.55
CA PHE A 281 -7.90 -11.66 -11.96
C PHE A 281 -6.98 -12.87 -12.16
N GLU A 282 -6.88 -13.33 -13.40
CA GLU A 282 -5.88 -14.32 -13.77
C GLU A 282 -4.49 -13.70 -13.63
N PHE A 283 -3.79 -14.09 -12.58
CA PHE A 283 -2.39 -13.75 -12.40
C PHE A 283 -1.53 -14.88 -12.97
N SER A 284 -0.46 -14.50 -13.65
CA SER A 284 0.56 -15.45 -14.08
C SER A 284 1.86 -15.22 -13.32
N ALA A 285 2.35 -16.28 -12.68
CA ALA A 285 3.65 -16.26 -12.05
C ALA A 285 4.81 -16.12 -13.04
N LYS A 286 4.59 -16.42 -14.34
CA LYS A 286 5.63 -16.45 -15.38
C LYS A 286 5.51 -15.38 -16.45
N TRP A 287 4.27 -15.01 -16.81
CA TRP A 287 4.01 -14.26 -18.04
C TRP A 287 3.64 -12.81 -17.81
N ASP A 288 3.26 -12.47 -16.60
CA ASP A 288 2.99 -11.08 -16.24
C ASP A 288 4.29 -10.30 -16.14
N ILE A 289 4.25 -9.02 -16.53
CA ILE A 289 5.41 -8.13 -16.48
C ILE A 289 6.01 -8.07 -15.08
N ILE A 290 5.15 -8.08 -14.08
CA ILE A 290 5.53 -8.24 -12.67
C ILE A 290 5.01 -9.60 -12.22
N PRO A 291 5.88 -10.56 -11.90
CA PRO A 291 5.46 -11.88 -11.42
C PRO A 291 4.59 -11.74 -10.19
N ALA A 292 3.41 -12.33 -10.25
CA ALA A 292 2.45 -12.28 -9.16
C ALA A 292 2.02 -13.68 -8.75
N MET A 293 1.58 -13.81 -7.52
CA MET A 293 0.99 -15.05 -7.03
C MET A 293 -0.43 -14.79 -6.52
N LEU A 294 -1.26 -15.81 -6.59
CA LEU A 294 -2.53 -15.81 -5.87
C LEU A 294 -2.25 -15.93 -4.37
N VAL A 295 -2.97 -15.17 -3.59
CA VAL A 295 -2.90 -15.17 -2.12
C VAL A 295 -4.21 -15.74 -1.54
N GLN A 296 -4.30 -15.86 -0.23
CA GLN A 296 -5.47 -16.40 0.45
C GLN A 296 -5.78 -17.86 0.07
N ASN A 297 -4.80 -18.73 0.17
CA ASN A 297 -4.94 -20.16 -0.14
C ASN A 297 -5.44 -20.43 -1.56
N HIS A 298 -5.17 -19.51 -2.48
CA HIS A 298 -5.63 -19.59 -3.88
C HIS A 298 -7.14 -19.53 -4.06
N GLU A 299 -7.84 -18.95 -3.14
CA GLU A 299 -9.25 -18.67 -3.34
C GLU A 299 -9.41 -17.67 -4.48
N TYR A 300 -10.20 -18.06 -5.48
CA TYR A 300 -10.55 -17.16 -6.58
C TYR A 300 -11.40 -15.98 -6.11
N GLN A 301 -12.19 -16.20 -5.05
CA GLN A 301 -13.02 -15.20 -4.42
C GLN A 301 -12.57 -14.99 -2.99
N ILE A 302 -12.34 -13.74 -2.62
CA ILE A 302 -11.88 -13.33 -1.29
C ILE A 302 -12.96 -12.46 -0.68
N ARG A 303 -13.30 -12.71 0.59
CA ARG A 303 -14.18 -11.83 1.37
C ARG A 303 -13.38 -10.64 1.91
N GLU A 304 -14.11 -9.56 2.23
CA GLU A 304 -13.53 -8.38 2.84
C GLU A 304 -12.75 -8.72 4.12
N PHE A 305 -11.73 -7.92 4.38
CA PHE A 305 -10.94 -8.03 5.60
C PHE A 305 -11.47 -7.03 6.64
N SER A 306 -11.73 -7.48 7.86
CA SER A 306 -12.21 -6.64 8.98
C SER A 306 -13.56 -5.95 8.75
N GLY A 307 -14.38 -6.41 7.82
CA GLY A 307 -15.70 -5.81 7.53
C GLY A 307 -15.61 -4.40 6.92
N GLN A 308 -14.47 -4.05 6.35
CA GLN A 308 -14.25 -2.80 5.63
C GLN A 308 -13.94 -3.11 4.18
N THR A 309 -14.81 -2.66 3.27
CA THR A 309 -14.54 -2.65 1.85
C THR A 309 -14.47 -1.23 1.36
N SER A 310 -13.48 -0.94 0.53
CA SER A 310 -13.51 0.20 -0.36
C SER A 310 -13.35 -0.30 -1.78
N ALA A 311 -14.18 0.18 -2.67
CA ALA A 311 -14.10 -0.18 -4.07
C ALA A 311 -13.76 1.05 -4.89
N PHE A 312 -12.90 0.87 -5.88
CA PHE A 312 -12.58 1.92 -6.83
C PHE A 312 -13.51 1.86 -8.05
N ASN A 313 -13.91 3.03 -8.53
CA ASN A 313 -14.70 3.16 -9.74
C ASN A 313 -13.88 2.72 -10.96
N LYS A 314 -14.25 1.60 -11.56
CA LYS A 314 -13.53 1.02 -12.71
C LYS A 314 -13.40 1.97 -13.90
N LYS A 315 -14.32 2.94 -14.04
CA LYS A 315 -14.29 3.91 -15.13
C LYS A 315 -13.15 4.93 -14.99
N THR A 316 -12.72 5.17 -13.76
CA THR A 316 -11.62 6.09 -13.47
C THR A 316 -10.24 5.44 -13.54
N VAL A 317 -10.15 4.12 -13.62
CA VAL A 317 -8.87 3.40 -13.71
C VAL A 317 -8.25 3.60 -15.09
N LYS A 318 -6.97 3.93 -15.13
CA LYS A 318 -6.22 4.07 -16.38
C LYS A 318 -6.08 2.74 -17.12
N PRO A 319 -6.08 2.73 -18.46
CA PRO A 319 -5.74 1.52 -19.21
C PRO A 319 -4.33 1.04 -18.82
N ASN A 320 -4.15 -0.26 -18.77
CA ASN A 320 -2.90 -0.94 -18.38
C ASN A 320 -2.48 -0.73 -16.92
N VAL A 321 -3.38 -0.32 -16.05
CA VAL A 321 -3.18 -0.27 -14.61
C VAL A 321 -4.10 -1.29 -13.96
N LEU A 322 -3.55 -2.12 -13.10
CA LEU A 322 -4.30 -3.00 -12.22
C LEU A 322 -4.48 -2.30 -10.87
N VAL A 323 -5.71 -2.04 -10.51
CA VAL A 323 -6.08 -1.53 -9.19
C VAL A 323 -6.82 -2.64 -8.45
N MET A 324 -6.32 -3.00 -7.29
CA MET A 324 -6.97 -3.96 -6.39
C MET A 324 -7.76 -3.19 -5.34
N GLY A 325 -9.06 -3.47 -5.27
CA GLY A 325 -9.93 -2.78 -4.32
C GLY A 325 -11.26 -3.43 -4.15
#